data_d2b1ee2717d2ebda08105594682c3fe5
#
_entry.id   d2b1ee2717d2ebda08105594682c3fe5
#
_cell.length_a   1.000
_cell.length_b   1.000
_cell.length_c   1.000
_cell.angle_alpha   90.00
_cell.angle_beta   90.00
_cell.angle_gamma   90.00
#
_symmetry.space_group_name_H-M   'P 1'
#
loop_
_entity.id
_entity.type
_entity.pdbx_description
1 polymer ?
#
loop_
_entity_poly.entity_id
_entity_poly.type
_entity_poly.pdbx_seq_one_letter_code
_entity_poly.pdbx_strand_id
1 'polypeptide(L)'
;MEPVFNKNDALIPSARNWSWQDKALCKTDGVDPEIFFHIDKLHGPERQARENAAKKICTACPIRTECLEHALTVPEDFGVWGGLTEDERMVIVKFKRSIDRAEKARMKADATSWVHSVQSESDTETITTTVRVGSKNR
;
A
#
# COMPACT_ATOMS: atom_id res chain seq x y z
N MET A 1 26.45 -8.34 -21.32
CA MET A 1 25.22 -9.13 -21.25
C MET A 1 24.22 -8.34 -20.40
N GLU A 2 23.25 -7.73 -21.02
CA GLU A 2 22.20 -7.02 -20.30
C GLU A 2 21.21 -8.03 -19.69
N PRO A 3 20.73 -7.81 -18.44
CA PRO A 3 19.75 -8.69 -17.85
C PRO A 3 18.41 -8.50 -18.56
N VAL A 4 17.90 -9.57 -19.13
CA VAL A 4 16.56 -9.61 -19.74
C VAL A 4 15.53 -9.49 -18.61
N PHE A 5 14.92 -8.33 -18.50
CA PHE A 5 13.85 -8.08 -17.53
C PHE A 5 12.60 -8.86 -17.97
N ASN A 6 12.32 -9.96 -17.32
CA ASN A 6 11.11 -10.73 -17.55
C ASN A 6 9.96 -10.09 -16.76
N LYS A 7 8.91 -9.65 -17.45
CA LYS A 7 7.74 -8.99 -16.84
C LYS A 7 6.99 -9.84 -15.81
N ASN A 8 7.27 -11.12 -15.72
CA ASN A 8 6.68 -12.03 -14.73
C ASN A 8 7.48 -12.10 -13.41
N ASP A 9 8.69 -11.53 -13.35
CA ASP A 9 9.49 -11.46 -12.11
C ASP A 9 9.06 -10.33 -11.16
N ALA A 10 8.15 -9.47 -11.58
CA ALA A 10 7.69 -8.32 -10.78
C ALA A 10 6.66 -8.69 -9.70
N LEU A 11 6.19 -9.94 -9.65
CA LEU A 11 5.10 -10.36 -8.74
C LEU A 11 5.54 -11.28 -7.60
N ILE A 12 6.79 -11.73 -7.61
CA ILE A 12 7.37 -12.48 -6.50
C ILE A 12 8.56 -11.68 -5.98
N PRO A 13 8.55 -11.20 -4.73
CA PRO A 13 9.76 -10.71 -4.10
C PRO A 13 10.72 -11.89 -4.02
N SER A 14 11.44 -12.14 -5.11
CA SER A 14 12.40 -13.23 -5.11
C SER A 14 13.53 -12.87 -4.17
N ALA A 15 14.04 -13.86 -3.46
CA ALA A 15 15.21 -13.77 -2.59
C ALA A 15 16.46 -13.15 -3.27
N ARG A 16 16.39 -12.88 -4.56
CA ARG A 16 17.45 -12.27 -5.38
C ARG A 16 17.52 -10.75 -5.29
N ASN A 17 16.51 -10.06 -4.75
CA ASN A 17 16.50 -8.60 -4.70
C ASN A 17 16.68 -8.04 -3.28
N TRP A 18 17.41 -8.74 -2.44
CA TRP A 18 17.74 -8.30 -1.09
C TRP A 18 19.05 -7.50 -1.01
N SER A 19 19.67 -7.20 -2.15
CA SER A 19 20.94 -6.44 -2.21
C SER A 19 20.84 -5.04 -1.60
N TRP A 20 19.66 -4.45 -1.56
CA TRP A 20 19.42 -3.17 -0.88
C TRP A 20 19.72 -3.25 0.63
N GLN A 21 19.56 -4.43 1.24
CA GLN A 21 19.86 -4.65 2.68
C GLN A 21 21.35 -4.64 3.00
N ASP A 22 22.24 -4.74 2.03
CA ASP A 22 23.68 -4.80 2.27
C ASP A 22 24.21 -3.51 2.92
N LYS A 23 23.51 -2.40 2.76
CA LYS A 23 23.78 -1.11 3.40
C LYS A 23 23.08 -0.92 4.74
N ALA A 24 22.36 -1.92 5.23
CA ALA A 24 21.59 -1.84 6.47
C ALA A 24 22.53 -1.79 7.69
N LEU A 25 22.33 -0.84 8.58
CA LEU A 25 23.10 -0.75 9.83
C LEU A 25 22.84 -1.92 10.77
N CYS A 26 21.69 -2.57 10.71
CA CYS A 26 21.38 -3.76 11.50
C CYS A 26 22.24 -4.98 11.13
N LYS A 27 22.90 -4.98 9.96
CA LYS A 27 23.86 -6.00 9.54
C LYS A 27 25.32 -5.69 9.93
N THR A 28 25.56 -4.53 10.52
CA THR A 28 26.91 -4.12 10.91
C THR A 28 27.40 -4.95 12.09
N ASP A 29 28.70 -5.27 12.08
CA ASP A 29 29.36 -5.98 13.19
C ASP A 29 29.13 -5.25 14.52
N GLY A 30 28.78 -6.00 15.55
CA GLY A 30 28.49 -5.47 16.89
C GLY A 30 27.04 -5.07 17.14
N VAL A 31 26.17 -5.12 16.14
CA VAL A 31 24.72 -4.97 16.31
C VAL A 31 24.09 -6.34 16.51
N ASP A 32 23.40 -6.52 17.65
CA ASP A 32 22.64 -7.74 17.90
C ASP A 32 21.33 -7.71 17.08
N PRO A 33 21.14 -8.60 16.11
CA PRO A 33 19.94 -8.63 15.30
C PRO A 33 18.69 -8.98 16.10
N GLU A 34 18.81 -9.62 17.24
CA GLU A 34 17.68 -10.02 18.08
C GLU A 34 16.92 -8.81 18.65
N ILE A 35 17.52 -7.63 18.72
CA ILE A 35 16.83 -6.44 19.20
C ILE A 35 15.70 -5.98 18.25
N PHE A 36 15.75 -6.37 16.98
CA PHE A 36 14.75 -6.01 15.98
C PHE A 36 13.55 -6.93 15.98
N PHE A 37 13.64 -8.10 16.59
CA PHE A 37 12.57 -9.07 16.63
C PHE A 37 11.98 -9.20 18.02
N HIS A 38 10.66 -9.34 18.07
CA HIS A 38 9.99 -9.61 19.34
C HIS A 38 10.15 -11.08 19.68
N ILE A 39 10.69 -11.32 20.84
CA ILE A 39 10.52 -12.61 21.48
C ILE A 39 9.16 -12.53 22.19
N ASP A 40 8.27 -13.44 21.90
CA ASP A 40 6.89 -13.50 22.43
C ASP A 40 6.77 -13.38 23.95
N LYS A 41 7.87 -13.50 24.65
CA LYS A 41 7.96 -13.46 26.12
C LYS A 41 8.23 -12.06 26.70
N LEU A 42 8.53 -11.06 25.88
CA LEU A 42 8.83 -9.71 26.34
C LEU A 42 7.56 -8.86 26.34
N HIS A 43 7.23 -8.28 27.48
CA HIS A 43 6.09 -7.41 27.65
C HIS A 43 6.47 -6.12 28.38
N GLY A 44 5.68 -5.08 28.19
CA GLY A 44 5.82 -3.84 28.94
C GLY A 44 7.14 -3.09 28.71
N PRO A 45 7.81 -2.63 29.79
CA PRO A 45 9.00 -1.77 29.68
C PRO A 45 10.18 -2.40 28.97
N GLU A 46 10.38 -3.73 29.10
CA GLU A 46 11.48 -4.44 28.45
C GLU A 46 11.30 -4.51 26.94
N ARG A 47 10.09 -4.80 26.49
CA ARG A 47 9.72 -4.75 25.07
C ARG A 47 9.97 -3.36 24.50
N GLN A 48 9.49 -2.33 25.18
CA GLN A 48 9.63 -0.95 24.74
C GLN A 48 11.09 -0.48 24.69
N ALA A 49 11.91 -0.87 25.68
CA ALA A 49 13.34 -0.55 25.68
C ALA A 49 14.05 -1.17 24.47
N ARG A 50 13.73 -2.41 24.12
CA ARG A 50 14.28 -3.12 22.98
C ARG A 50 13.85 -2.47 21.65
N GLU A 51 12.58 -2.17 21.50
CA GLU A 51 12.04 -1.44 20.34
C GLU A 51 12.71 -0.08 20.16
N ASN A 52 12.91 0.66 21.23
CA ASN A 52 13.58 1.96 21.19
C ASN A 52 15.06 1.84 20.79
N ALA A 53 15.74 0.80 21.26
CA ALA A 53 17.13 0.52 20.84
C ALA A 53 17.21 0.22 19.33
N ALA A 54 16.33 -0.63 18.82
CA ALA A 54 16.24 -0.94 17.41
C ALA A 54 15.92 0.31 16.57
N LYS A 55 14.94 1.11 16.98
CA LYS A 55 14.55 2.35 16.30
C LYS A 55 15.67 3.37 16.21
N LYS A 56 16.53 3.47 17.24
CA LYS A 56 17.70 4.36 17.19
C LYS A 56 18.67 3.98 16.07
N ILE A 57 18.91 2.69 15.87
CA ILE A 57 19.75 2.19 14.77
C ILE A 57 19.08 2.50 13.43
N CYS A 58 17.79 2.25 13.29
CA CYS A 58 17.04 2.57 12.09
C CYS A 58 17.06 4.07 11.75
N THR A 59 17.09 4.95 12.73
CA THR A 59 17.14 6.41 12.52
C THR A 59 18.39 6.84 11.76
N ALA A 60 19.51 6.20 12.02
CA ALA A 60 20.79 6.46 11.34
C ALA A 60 20.98 5.60 10.07
N CYS A 61 20.08 4.67 9.79
CA CYS A 61 20.24 3.73 8.69
C CYS A 61 19.99 4.41 7.33
N PRO A 62 20.93 4.28 6.36
CA PRO A 62 20.82 4.93 5.05
C PRO A 62 19.69 4.34 4.18
N ILE A 63 19.25 3.11 4.46
CA ILE A 63 18.19 2.42 3.71
C ILE A 63 16.88 2.31 4.48
N ARG A 64 16.66 3.23 5.43
CA ARG A 64 15.46 3.22 6.28
C ARG A 64 14.17 3.27 5.48
N THR A 65 14.11 4.11 4.45
CA THR A 65 12.93 4.30 3.61
C THR A 65 12.61 3.05 2.81
N GLU A 66 13.59 2.47 2.14
CA GLU A 66 13.44 1.24 1.37
C GLU A 66 13.03 0.06 2.26
N CYS A 67 13.60 -0.01 3.45
CA CYS A 67 13.27 -1.01 4.46
C CYS A 67 11.80 -0.89 4.91
N LEU A 68 11.31 0.32 5.15
CA LEU A 68 9.92 0.56 5.51
C LEU A 68 8.96 0.25 4.36
N GLU A 69 9.28 0.70 3.15
CA GLU A 69 8.47 0.41 1.96
C GLU A 69 8.34 -1.08 1.71
N HIS A 70 9.44 -1.83 1.87
CA HIS A 70 9.41 -3.27 1.79
C HIS A 70 8.43 -3.87 2.81
N ALA A 71 8.56 -3.51 4.09
CA ALA A 71 7.72 -4.05 5.16
C ALA A 71 6.23 -3.67 5.07
N LEU A 72 5.90 -2.58 4.38
CA LEU A 72 4.52 -2.17 4.11
C LEU A 72 3.93 -2.84 2.86
N THR A 73 4.77 -3.24 1.93
CA THR A 73 4.37 -3.89 0.66
C THR A 73 4.28 -5.40 0.82
N VAL A 74 5.28 -6.00 1.44
CA VAL A 74 5.28 -7.40 1.82
C VAL A 74 4.86 -7.43 3.29
N PRO A 75 3.79 -8.16 3.65
CA PRO A 75 3.34 -8.23 5.03
C PRO A 75 4.41 -8.87 5.93
N GLU A 76 5.21 -8.02 6.56
CA GLU A 76 6.16 -8.45 7.58
C GLU A 76 5.46 -8.38 8.94
N ASP A 77 5.01 -9.52 9.42
CA ASP A 77 4.20 -9.61 10.63
C ASP A 77 5.00 -9.35 11.91
N PHE A 78 6.33 -9.45 11.86
CA PHE A 78 7.20 -9.36 13.04
C PHE A 78 8.34 -8.37 12.87
N GLY A 79 8.81 -7.86 13.99
CA GLY A 79 10.04 -7.10 14.08
C GLY A 79 9.92 -5.59 13.78
N VAL A 80 11.02 -4.89 14.05
CA VAL A 80 11.18 -3.46 13.74
C VAL A 80 11.78 -3.32 12.35
N TRP A 81 11.04 -2.69 11.46
CA TRP A 81 11.43 -2.44 10.07
C TRP A 81 11.33 -0.96 9.75
N GLY A 82 12.40 -0.40 9.20
CA GLY A 82 12.42 1.02 8.84
C GLY A 82 12.12 1.97 10.00
N GLY A 83 12.39 1.55 11.23
CA GLY A 83 12.14 2.33 12.44
C GLY A 83 10.72 2.23 13.00
N LEU A 84 9.89 1.34 12.47
CA LEU A 84 8.53 1.09 12.96
C LEU A 84 8.36 -0.33 13.48
N THR A 85 7.62 -0.45 14.57
CA THR A 85 7.18 -1.74 15.11
C THR A 85 6.08 -2.35 14.24
N GLU A 86 5.76 -3.60 14.48
CA GLU A 86 4.64 -4.29 13.81
C GLU A 86 3.31 -3.57 14.01
N ASP A 87 3.01 -3.14 15.25
CA ASP A 87 1.78 -2.42 15.59
C ASP A 87 1.67 -1.09 14.86
N GLU A 88 2.77 -0.33 14.80
CA GLU A 88 2.82 0.95 14.07
C GLU A 88 2.62 0.76 12.58
N ARG A 89 3.24 -0.26 11.98
CA ARG A 89 3.04 -0.59 10.56
C ARG A 89 1.61 -1.05 10.27
N MET A 90 1.01 -1.82 11.18
CA MET A 90 -0.37 -2.27 11.03
C MET A 90 -1.35 -1.10 10.99
N VAL A 91 -1.15 -0.06 11.78
CA VAL A 91 -1.95 1.18 11.73
C VAL A 91 -1.86 1.83 10.36
N ILE A 92 -0.65 1.95 9.81
CA ILE A 92 -0.43 2.53 8.47
C ILE A 92 -1.13 1.72 7.38
N VAL A 93 -0.99 0.40 7.41
CA VAL A 93 -1.63 -0.50 6.43
C VAL A 93 -3.15 -0.42 6.51
N LYS A 94 -3.73 -0.39 7.70
CA LYS A 94 -5.17 -0.24 7.90
C LYS A 94 -5.67 1.11 7.37
N PHE A 95 -4.93 2.18 7.64
CA PHE A 95 -5.27 3.52 7.17
C PHE A 95 -5.21 3.60 5.64
N LYS A 96 -4.15 3.09 5.02
CA LYS A 96 -4.02 3.02 3.55
C LYS A 96 -5.18 2.24 2.93
N ARG A 97 -5.51 1.08 3.46
CA ARG A 97 -6.66 0.28 2.98
C ARG A 97 -8.00 1.02 3.11
N SER A 98 -8.17 1.86 4.13
CA SER A 98 -9.40 2.66 4.29
C SER A 98 -9.51 3.77 3.25
N ILE A 99 -8.40 4.43 2.91
CA ILE A 99 -8.34 5.43 1.84
C ILE A 99 -8.64 4.78 0.50
N ASP A 100 -7.94 3.70 0.14
CA ASP A 100 -8.13 2.98 -1.12
C ASP A 100 -9.60 2.55 -1.31
N ARG A 101 -10.23 2.11 -0.22
CA ARG A 101 -11.64 1.70 -0.20
C ARG A 101 -12.58 2.88 -0.43
N ALA A 102 -12.30 4.02 0.19
CA ALA A 102 -13.09 5.24 0.03
C ALA A 102 -12.94 5.81 -1.39
N GLU A 103 -11.74 5.84 -1.95
CA GLU A 103 -11.48 6.27 -3.33
C GLU A 103 -12.21 5.37 -4.33
N LYS A 104 -12.11 4.05 -4.17
CA LYS A 104 -12.82 3.08 -5.02
C LYS A 104 -14.34 3.26 -4.95
N ALA A 105 -14.89 3.52 -3.78
CA ALA A 105 -16.32 3.77 -3.61
C ALA A 105 -16.74 5.08 -4.31
N ARG A 106 -15.93 6.13 -4.20
CA ARG A 106 -16.17 7.42 -4.88
C ARG A 106 -16.14 7.27 -6.39
N MET A 107 -15.12 6.62 -6.95
CA MET A 107 -15.02 6.35 -8.39
C MET A 107 -16.22 5.55 -8.91
N LYS A 108 -16.69 4.57 -8.15
CA LYS A 108 -17.89 3.80 -8.51
C LYS A 108 -19.15 4.66 -8.50
N ALA A 109 -19.31 5.55 -7.52
CA ALA A 109 -20.46 6.46 -7.44
C ALA A 109 -20.48 7.46 -8.61
N ASP A 110 -19.32 8.03 -8.94
CA ASP A 110 -19.17 8.95 -10.08
C ASP A 110 -19.51 8.27 -11.42
N ALA A 111 -19.01 7.03 -11.63
CA ALA A 111 -19.33 6.26 -12.83
C ALA A 111 -20.83 5.95 -12.94
N THR A 112 -21.49 5.63 -11.83
CA THR A 112 -22.95 5.38 -11.81
C THR A 112 -23.74 6.65 -12.11
N SER A 113 -23.32 7.79 -11.58
CA SER A 113 -23.94 9.09 -11.84
C SER A 113 -23.87 9.48 -13.31
N TRP A 114 -22.70 9.26 -13.94
CA TRP A 114 -22.50 9.55 -15.35
C TRP A 114 -23.41 8.70 -16.26
N VAL A 115 -23.52 7.41 -16.02
CA VAL A 115 -24.41 6.50 -16.77
C VAL A 115 -25.88 6.98 -16.68
N HIS A 116 -26.32 7.41 -15.51
CA HIS A 116 -27.69 7.89 -15.31
C HIS A 116 -27.97 9.19 -16.08
N SER A 117 -26.99 10.08 -16.17
CA SER A 117 -27.10 11.33 -16.95
C SER A 117 -27.25 11.06 -18.45
N VAL A 118 -26.49 10.13 -19.00
CA VAL A 118 -26.54 9.78 -20.43
C VAL A 118 -27.88 9.13 -20.80
N GLN A 119 -28.46 8.31 -19.94
CA GLN A 119 -29.75 7.69 -20.18
C GLN A 119 -30.92 8.71 -20.18
N SER A 120 -30.88 9.71 -19.31
CA SER A 120 -31.91 10.74 -19.25
C SER A 120 -31.95 11.62 -20.51
N GLU A 121 -30.79 11.86 -21.14
CA GLU A 121 -30.73 12.64 -22.39
C GLU A 121 -31.27 11.85 -23.58
N SER A 122 -31.02 10.54 -23.67
CA SER A 122 -31.56 9.72 -24.74
C SER A 122 -33.08 9.56 -24.70
N ASP A 123 -33.69 9.51 -23.52
CA ASP A 123 -35.14 9.42 -23.34
C ASP A 123 -35.84 10.73 -23.77
N THR A 124 -35.16 11.87 -23.56
CA THR A 124 -35.69 13.18 -23.97
C THR A 124 -35.73 13.36 -25.50
N GLU A 125 -34.71 12.89 -26.20
CA GLU A 125 -34.65 12.96 -27.68
C GLU A 125 -35.74 12.09 -28.34
N THR A 126 -35.98 10.91 -27.78
CA THR A 126 -37.00 9.99 -28.31
C THR A 126 -38.42 10.59 -28.20
N ILE A 127 -38.73 11.27 -27.10
CA ILE A 127 -40.04 11.94 -26.89
C ILE A 127 -40.24 13.09 -27.89
N THR A 128 -39.20 13.88 -28.16
CA THR A 128 -39.28 15.02 -29.07
C THR A 128 -39.50 14.57 -30.52
N THR A 129 -38.94 13.45 -30.93
CA THR A 129 -39.12 12.89 -32.29
C THR A 129 -40.51 12.36 -32.51
N THR A 130 -41.17 11.78 -31.52
CA THR A 130 -42.53 11.22 -31.62
C THR A 130 -43.58 12.32 -31.76
N VAL A 131 -43.40 13.46 -31.13
CA VAL A 131 -44.34 14.60 -31.23
C VAL A 131 -44.29 15.28 -32.61
N ARG A 132 -43.20 15.23 -33.35
CA ARG A 132 -43.06 15.83 -34.68
C ARG A 132 -43.73 15.07 -35.81
N VAL A 133 -44.04 13.79 -35.65
CA VAL A 133 -44.68 12.97 -36.70
C VAL A 133 -46.20 13.12 -36.71
N GLY A 134 -46.81 13.69 -35.67
CA GLY A 134 -48.27 13.84 -35.54
C GLY A 134 -48.93 15.05 -36.23
N SER A 135 -48.17 15.91 -36.94
CA SER A 135 -48.69 17.19 -37.47
C SER A 135 -48.64 17.32 -39.00
N LYS A 136 -48.89 16.22 -39.75
CA LYS A 136 -49.13 16.31 -41.20
C LYS A 136 -50.27 15.39 -41.63
N ASN A 137 -51.49 15.83 -41.41
CA ASN A 137 -52.64 15.50 -42.25
C ASN A 137 -53.75 16.54 -42.06
N ARG A 138 -53.68 17.53 -42.93
CA ARG A 138 -54.86 18.23 -43.50
C ARG A 138 -54.46 18.95 -44.75
#